data_e7d33c7c15b8ad35c37840b4b8c5cbbb
#
_entry.id   e7d33c7c15b8ad35c37840b4b8c5cbbb
#
_cell.length_a   1.000
_cell.length_b   1.000
_cell.length_c   1.000
_cell.angle_alpha   90.00
_cell.angle_beta   90.00
_cell.angle_gamma   90.00
#
_symmetry.space_group_name_H-M   'P 1'
#
loop_
_entity.id
_entity.type
_entity.pdbx_description
1 polymer ?
#
loop_
_entity_poly.entity_id
_entity_poly.type
_entity_poly.pdbx_seq_one_letter_code
_entity_poly.pdbx_strand_id
1 'polypeptide(L)'
;MIALAIDDRNFTAAILRDGGDLFARVDCPAPDGTYRDWLVAISDLVAGLAGASPDMPVAVVVPAIIRDDRVDITPLAHLMAADFRRDLQSVLAREVFLAGFGDALAAFHAGRSGNDGPLVAMWIGSSCHGGLAANGDVVAGVHGAAANWAHLQLPAPVPHELEGRPCWCGRNGCLETFLSTSGLEMDYERVTGVKSSASQIAAATEASDIIAESVIQVFEDRLGRATATMITLIDPGTIVLGGHTPLPDRMCARVPRKWPGYVQVDRSNTRLVHCDAGHDGLMRGAVLLAQRRRRCI
;
A
#
# COMPACT_ATOMS: atom_id res chain seq x y z
N MET A 1 20.43 3.66 -8.45
CA MET A 1 19.73 4.42 -7.40
C MET A 1 19.49 3.50 -6.21
N ILE A 2 19.61 4.00 -5.00
CA ILE A 2 19.23 3.25 -3.80
C ILE A 2 17.71 3.33 -3.67
N ALA A 3 17.06 2.21 -3.37
CA ALA A 3 15.65 2.12 -3.04
C ALA A 3 15.51 1.73 -1.57
N LEU A 4 14.62 2.39 -0.84
CA LEU A 4 14.38 2.17 0.57
C LEU A 4 12.88 2.07 0.83
N ALA A 5 12.42 0.96 1.42
CA ALA A 5 11.06 0.79 1.88
C ALA A 5 11.03 0.82 3.42
N ILE A 6 10.13 1.62 3.96
CA ILE A 6 9.98 1.82 5.41
C ILE A 6 8.53 1.57 5.77
N ASP A 7 8.27 0.65 6.68
CA ASP A 7 6.97 0.44 7.30
C ASP A 7 7.08 0.33 8.83
N ASP A 8 5.99 -0.04 9.49
CA ASP A 8 5.90 -0.19 10.95
C ASP A 8 6.63 -1.43 11.48
N ARG A 9 7.06 -2.35 10.63
CA ARG A 9 7.67 -3.64 11.01
C ARG A 9 9.10 -3.79 10.54
N ASN A 10 9.40 -3.33 9.32
CA ASN A 10 10.69 -3.59 8.68
C ASN A 10 11.14 -2.40 7.85
N PHE A 11 12.45 -2.22 7.79
CA PHE A 11 13.13 -1.37 6.81
C PHE A 11 13.88 -2.25 5.82
N THR A 12 13.71 -1.99 4.55
CA THR A 12 14.39 -2.70 3.47
C THR A 12 15.12 -1.70 2.59
N ALA A 13 16.40 -1.91 2.35
CA ALA A 13 17.17 -1.15 1.39
C ALA A 13 17.75 -2.06 0.29
N ALA A 14 17.80 -1.57 -0.93
CA ALA A 14 18.42 -2.26 -2.05
C ALA A 14 18.96 -1.26 -3.09
N ILE A 15 19.84 -1.71 -3.96
CA ILE A 15 20.28 -0.94 -5.12
C ILE A 15 19.49 -1.39 -6.35
N LEU A 16 18.81 -0.45 -7.01
CA LEU A 16 18.18 -0.69 -8.29
C LEU A 16 19.18 -0.39 -9.41
N ARG A 17 19.50 -1.41 -10.21
CA ARG A 17 20.35 -1.31 -11.40
C ARG A 17 19.55 -0.91 -12.64
N ASP A 18 20.28 -0.46 -13.67
CA ASP A 18 19.71 -0.30 -15.01
C ASP A 18 19.18 -1.65 -15.49
N GLY A 19 17.92 -1.72 -15.88
CA GLY A 19 17.24 -2.98 -16.18
C GLY A 19 16.19 -3.40 -15.14
N GLY A 20 16.15 -2.74 -14.00
CA GLY A 20 15.06 -2.91 -13.00
C GLY A 20 15.33 -3.97 -11.93
N ASP A 21 16.50 -4.60 -11.89
CA ASP A 21 16.83 -5.60 -10.88
C ASP A 21 17.28 -4.96 -9.56
N LEU A 22 16.72 -5.46 -8.45
CA LEU A 22 17.17 -5.12 -7.11
C LEU A 22 18.41 -5.95 -6.75
N PHE A 23 19.45 -5.25 -6.35
CA PHE A 23 20.76 -5.82 -6.00
C PHE A 23 21.18 -5.34 -4.61
N ALA A 24 22.03 -6.13 -3.92
CA ALA A 24 22.57 -5.80 -2.59
C ALA A 24 21.49 -5.44 -1.54
N ARG A 25 20.46 -6.25 -1.46
CA ARG A 25 19.35 -6.06 -0.50
C ARG A 25 19.81 -6.31 0.94
N VAL A 26 19.39 -5.42 1.82
CA VAL A 26 19.55 -5.51 3.28
C VAL A 26 18.21 -5.20 3.93
N ASP A 27 17.84 -5.97 4.95
CA ASP A 27 16.61 -5.79 5.71
C ASP A 27 16.96 -5.66 7.21
N CYS A 28 16.23 -4.83 7.94
CA CYS A 28 16.27 -4.81 9.39
C CYS A 28 14.86 -4.57 9.96
N PRO A 29 14.56 -5.07 11.16
CA PRO A 29 13.33 -4.72 11.87
C PRO A 29 13.26 -3.20 12.11
N ALA A 30 12.07 -2.64 12.05
CA ALA A 30 11.84 -1.27 12.48
C ALA A 30 12.16 -1.16 13.99
N PRO A 31 12.99 -0.20 14.44
CA PRO A 31 13.34 -0.10 15.85
C PRO A 31 12.15 0.34 16.70
N ASP A 32 11.99 -0.31 17.84
CA ASP A 32 11.08 0.12 18.92
C ASP A 32 11.73 1.30 19.66
N GLY A 33 11.69 2.49 19.07
CA GLY A 33 12.42 3.62 19.61
C GLY A 33 11.89 4.97 19.17
N THR A 34 12.73 5.98 19.29
CA THR A 34 12.44 7.35 18.92
C THR A 34 12.60 7.57 17.41
N TYR A 35 12.12 8.69 16.89
CA TYR A 35 12.39 9.12 15.52
C TYR A 35 13.89 9.14 15.18
N ARG A 36 14.74 9.50 16.15
CA ARG A 36 16.20 9.49 15.96
C ARG A 36 16.74 8.07 15.76
N ASP A 37 16.21 7.10 16.49
CA ASP A 37 16.62 5.70 16.33
C ASP A 37 16.25 5.18 14.95
N TRP A 38 15.12 5.62 14.39
CA TRP A 38 14.74 5.35 13.01
C TRP A 38 15.75 5.91 12.01
N LEU A 39 16.17 7.17 12.17
CA LEU A 39 17.17 7.79 11.29
C LEU A 39 18.51 7.07 11.35
N VAL A 40 18.94 6.64 12.55
CA VAL A 40 20.18 5.86 12.73
C VAL A 40 20.06 4.51 12.03
N ALA A 41 18.98 3.76 12.26
CA ALA A 41 18.77 2.47 11.62
C ALA A 41 18.74 2.56 10.09
N ILE A 42 18.12 3.59 9.54
CA ILE A 42 18.11 3.85 8.09
C ILE A 42 19.52 4.16 7.58
N SER A 43 20.29 4.97 8.32
CA SER A 43 21.66 5.29 7.96
C SER A 43 22.54 4.03 7.92
N ASP A 44 22.45 3.19 8.95
CA ASP A 44 23.21 1.95 9.05
C ASP A 44 22.80 0.97 7.95
N LEU A 45 21.50 0.89 7.65
CA LEU A 45 20.96 0.05 6.58
C LEU A 45 21.52 0.45 5.21
N VAL A 46 21.54 1.75 4.91
CA VAL A 46 22.09 2.27 3.66
C VAL A 46 23.62 2.11 3.60
N ALA A 47 24.33 2.30 4.71
CA ALA A 47 25.77 2.09 4.81
C ALA A 47 26.17 0.61 4.61
N GLY A 48 25.29 -0.32 4.99
CA GLY A 48 25.47 -1.76 4.80
C GLY A 48 25.32 -2.25 3.35
N LEU A 49 24.83 -1.38 2.43
CA LEU A 49 24.65 -1.77 1.03
C LEU A 49 25.96 -1.87 0.27
N ALA A 50 26.39 -3.11 -0.04
CA ALA A 50 27.57 -3.36 -0.85
C ALA A 50 27.42 -2.77 -2.27
N GLY A 51 28.34 -1.90 -2.67
CA GLY A 51 28.35 -1.27 -3.98
C GLY A 51 27.54 0.03 -4.07
N ALA A 52 27.06 0.58 -2.95
CA ALA A 52 26.46 1.90 -2.92
C ALA A 52 27.52 3.00 -3.08
N SER A 53 27.50 3.72 -4.22
CA SER A 53 28.35 4.92 -4.42
C SER A 53 27.80 6.10 -3.62
N PRO A 54 28.66 7.01 -3.09
CA PRO A 54 28.24 8.22 -2.37
C PRO A 54 27.25 9.10 -3.17
N ASP A 55 27.36 9.13 -4.48
CA ASP A 55 26.55 9.98 -5.36
C ASP A 55 25.18 9.37 -5.70
N MET A 56 24.91 8.12 -5.29
CA MET A 56 23.62 7.49 -5.57
C MET A 56 22.50 8.18 -4.79
N PRO A 57 21.48 8.73 -5.48
CA PRO A 57 20.30 9.24 -4.81
C PRO A 57 19.46 8.10 -4.22
N VAL A 58 18.63 8.44 -3.23
CA VAL A 58 17.77 7.48 -2.50
C VAL A 58 16.31 7.77 -2.83
N ALA A 59 15.60 6.76 -3.35
CA ALA A 59 14.16 6.77 -3.46
C ALA A 59 13.58 6.04 -2.25
N VAL A 60 12.78 6.73 -1.45
CA VAL A 60 12.19 6.21 -0.20
C VAL A 60 10.70 6.06 -0.38
N VAL A 61 10.18 4.87 -0.14
CA VAL A 61 8.75 4.60 -0.12
C VAL A 61 8.27 4.37 1.30
N VAL A 62 7.20 5.07 1.68
CA VAL A 62 6.61 5.06 3.03
C VAL A 62 5.09 4.92 2.97
N PRO A 63 4.44 4.37 4.01
CA PRO A 63 2.98 4.31 4.12
C PRO A 63 2.42 5.71 4.45
N ALA A 64 2.42 6.60 3.47
CA ALA A 64 2.05 7.99 3.64
C ALA A 64 1.46 8.60 2.37
N ILE A 65 0.74 9.72 2.54
CA ILE A 65 0.48 10.68 1.49
C ILE A 65 1.67 11.64 1.45
N ILE A 66 2.24 11.80 0.26
CA ILE A 66 3.35 12.73 0.02
C ILE A 66 2.82 13.95 -0.73
N ARG A 67 2.98 15.12 -0.12
CA ARG A 67 2.62 16.41 -0.73
C ARG A 67 3.80 17.37 -0.65
N ASP A 68 4.12 18.02 -1.74
CA ASP A 68 5.24 18.97 -1.84
C ASP A 68 6.57 18.39 -1.29
N ASP A 69 6.84 17.12 -1.64
CA ASP A 69 8.00 16.35 -1.20
C ASP A 69 8.11 16.14 0.32
N ARG A 70 7.00 16.24 1.04
CA ARG A 70 6.89 16.01 2.49
C ARG A 70 5.88 14.93 2.82
N VAL A 71 6.07 14.28 3.94
CA VAL A 71 5.06 13.41 4.55
C VAL A 71 3.95 14.30 5.08
N ASP A 72 2.74 14.17 4.52
CA ASP A 72 1.58 14.97 4.92
C ASP A 72 0.67 14.18 5.88
N ILE A 73 0.31 12.94 5.52
CA ILE A 73 -0.55 12.08 6.32
C ILE A 73 0.02 10.67 6.34
N THR A 74 0.20 10.10 7.52
CA THR A 74 0.73 8.74 7.71
C THR A 74 0.24 8.13 9.02
N PRO A 75 0.05 6.81 9.12
CA PRO A 75 -0.18 6.12 10.39
C PRO A 75 1.09 6.07 11.28
N LEU A 76 2.27 6.37 10.72
CA LEU A 76 3.54 6.34 11.44
C LEU A 76 3.76 7.65 12.20
N ALA A 77 3.42 7.65 13.48
CA ALA A 77 3.47 8.85 14.34
C ALA A 77 4.83 9.57 14.32
N HIS A 78 5.94 8.82 14.22
CA HIS A 78 7.28 9.37 14.13
C HIS A 78 7.50 10.30 12.92
N LEU A 79 6.79 10.07 11.82
CA LEU A 79 6.96 10.85 10.59
C LEU A 79 6.05 12.08 10.52
N MET A 80 5.01 12.18 11.37
CA MET A 80 4.03 13.27 11.32
C MET A 80 4.57 14.64 11.74
N ALA A 81 5.51 14.67 12.70
CA ALA A 81 6.04 15.92 13.28
C ALA A 81 7.41 16.31 12.70
N ALA A 82 7.95 15.56 11.75
CA ALA A 82 9.31 15.68 11.25
C ALA A 82 9.36 16.16 9.80
N ASP A 83 10.42 16.90 9.45
CA ASP A 83 10.78 17.10 8.04
C ASP A 83 11.61 15.89 7.55
N PHE A 84 10.94 14.75 7.46
CA PHE A 84 11.57 13.45 7.24
C PHE A 84 12.50 13.43 6.02
N ARG A 85 12.12 14.07 4.91
CA ARG A 85 12.97 14.16 3.73
C ARG A 85 14.27 14.91 4.02
N ARG A 86 14.17 16.08 4.66
CA ARG A 86 15.33 16.92 4.99
C ARG A 86 16.27 16.22 5.97
N ASP A 87 15.70 15.56 6.97
CA ASP A 87 16.46 14.84 7.98
C ASP A 87 17.20 13.65 7.36
N LEU A 88 16.54 12.90 6.46
CA LEU A 88 17.20 11.84 5.69
C LEU A 88 18.30 12.38 4.78
N GLN A 89 18.09 13.51 4.10
CA GLN A 89 19.12 14.14 3.28
C GLN A 89 20.35 14.51 4.12
N SER A 90 20.11 15.02 5.33
CA SER A 90 21.20 15.37 6.25
C SER A 90 21.97 14.17 6.75
N VAL A 91 21.27 13.10 7.18
CA VAL A 91 21.89 11.90 7.76
C VAL A 91 22.60 11.06 6.69
N LEU A 92 21.99 10.93 5.50
CA LEU A 92 22.54 10.11 4.42
C LEU A 92 23.54 10.86 3.56
N ALA A 93 23.62 12.21 3.66
CA ALA A 93 24.37 13.08 2.75
C ALA A 93 24.08 12.79 1.27
N ARG A 94 22.80 12.54 0.93
CA ARG A 94 22.34 12.14 -0.40
C ARG A 94 21.07 12.87 -0.80
N GLU A 95 20.84 12.96 -2.10
CA GLU A 95 19.53 13.40 -2.62
C GLU A 95 18.47 12.35 -2.27
N VAL A 96 17.33 12.79 -1.72
CA VAL A 96 16.22 11.92 -1.27
C VAL A 96 14.93 12.30 -1.99
N PHE A 97 14.23 11.28 -2.51
CA PHE A 97 12.91 11.37 -3.11
C PHE A 97 11.93 10.54 -2.28
N LEU A 98 10.80 11.12 -1.91
CA LEU A 98 9.75 10.42 -1.18
C LEU A 98 8.64 9.96 -2.13
N ALA A 99 8.09 8.79 -1.86
CA ALA A 99 6.89 8.25 -2.51
C ALA A 99 5.98 7.58 -1.48
N GLY A 100 4.67 7.70 -1.67
CA GLY A 100 3.68 6.94 -0.92
C GLY A 100 3.55 5.50 -1.45
N PHE A 101 3.14 4.57 -0.61
CA PHE A 101 2.93 3.16 -1.00
C PHE A 101 1.97 3.02 -2.18
N GLY A 102 0.84 3.75 -2.15
CA GLY A 102 -0.14 3.69 -3.22
C GLY A 102 0.40 4.17 -4.56
N ASP A 103 1.07 5.33 -4.56
CA ASP A 103 1.67 5.89 -5.78
C ASP A 103 2.79 5.02 -6.32
N ALA A 104 3.61 4.45 -5.45
CA ALA A 104 4.68 3.53 -5.85
C ALA A 104 4.11 2.25 -6.47
N LEU A 105 3.05 1.67 -5.88
CA LEU A 105 2.37 0.50 -6.44
C LEU A 105 1.75 0.83 -7.81
N ALA A 106 1.11 1.98 -7.93
CA ALA A 106 0.55 2.45 -9.19
C ALA A 106 1.63 2.66 -10.26
N ALA A 107 2.76 3.31 -9.91
CA ALA A 107 3.89 3.53 -10.81
C ALA A 107 4.50 2.21 -11.31
N PHE A 108 4.68 1.24 -10.42
CA PHE A 108 5.23 -0.07 -10.75
C PHE A 108 4.36 -0.81 -11.78
N HIS A 109 3.04 -0.77 -11.61
CA HIS A 109 2.12 -1.44 -12.52
C HIS A 109 1.86 -0.66 -13.81
N ALA A 110 1.75 0.66 -13.76
CA ALA A 110 1.56 1.50 -14.94
C ALA A 110 2.70 1.36 -15.95
N GLY A 111 3.94 1.12 -15.47
CA GLY A 111 5.09 0.87 -16.33
C GLY A 111 5.10 -0.51 -17.01
N ARG A 112 4.23 -1.44 -16.59
CA ARG A 112 4.20 -2.84 -17.05
C ARG A 112 2.92 -3.19 -17.82
N SER A 113 1.84 -2.47 -17.56
CA SER A 113 0.54 -2.71 -18.20
C SER A 113 0.48 -2.02 -19.57
N GLY A 114 -0.14 -2.67 -20.53
CA GLY A 114 -0.57 -2.00 -21.76
C GLY A 114 -1.55 -0.88 -21.45
N ASN A 115 -1.92 -0.10 -22.47
CA ASN A 115 -2.76 1.09 -22.34
C ASN A 115 -4.25 0.73 -22.13
N ASP A 116 -4.56 -0.02 -21.07
CA ASP A 116 -5.90 -0.55 -20.78
C ASP A 116 -6.77 0.43 -19.94
N GLY A 117 -6.54 1.74 -20.06
CA GLY A 117 -7.27 2.76 -19.29
C GLY A 117 -6.64 3.09 -17.93
N PRO A 118 -7.38 3.80 -17.05
CA PRO A 118 -6.91 4.11 -15.69
C PRO A 118 -6.63 2.84 -14.88
N LEU A 119 -5.66 2.94 -13.96
CA LEU A 119 -5.28 1.89 -13.02
C LEU A 119 -5.45 2.41 -11.59
N VAL A 120 -6.13 1.64 -10.75
CA VAL A 120 -6.23 1.90 -9.32
C VAL A 120 -5.36 0.89 -8.57
N ALA A 121 -4.43 1.38 -7.77
CA ALA A 121 -3.62 0.58 -6.86
C ALA A 121 -4.23 0.60 -5.45
N MET A 122 -4.35 -0.57 -4.84
CA MET A 122 -4.87 -0.77 -3.49
C MET A 122 -3.86 -1.59 -2.69
N TRP A 123 -3.08 -0.93 -1.84
CA TRP A 123 -2.22 -1.60 -0.90
C TRP A 123 -3.01 -1.97 0.35
N ILE A 124 -2.94 -3.23 0.76
CA ILE A 124 -3.58 -3.79 1.95
C ILE A 124 -2.48 -4.30 2.89
N GLY A 125 -2.34 -3.68 4.05
CA GLY A 125 -1.34 -4.01 5.07
C GLY A 125 -1.91 -3.78 6.47
N SER A 126 -1.05 -3.48 7.45
CA SER A 126 -1.47 -2.93 8.75
C SER A 126 -2.21 -1.61 8.57
N SER A 127 -1.80 -0.82 7.59
CA SER A 127 -2.53 0.31 7.02
C SER A 127 -2.80 0.11 5.53
N CYS A 128 -3.77 0.83 5.00
CA CYS A 128 -4.19 0.76 3.60
C CYS A 128 -3.85 2.03 2.85
N HIS A 129 -3.36 1.89 1.60
CA HIS A 129 -2.96 3.02 0.77
C HIS A 129 -3.49 2.87 -0.65
N GLY A 130 -3.82 3.99 -1.26
CA GLY A 130 -4.30 4.04 -2.63
C GLY A 130 -3.39 4.83 -3.56
N GLY A 131 -3.41 4.48 -4.83
CA GLY A 131 -2.76 5.23 -5.91
C GLY A 131 -3.54 5.12 -7.20
N LEU A 132 -3.41 6.12 -8.04
CA LEU A 132 -4.06 6.20 -9.34
C LEU A 132 -3.00 6.41 -10.42
N ALA A 133 -3.13 5.67 -11.51
CA ALA A 133 -2.36 5.97 -12.72
C ALA A 133 -3.30 6.09 -13.92
N ALA A 134 -2.99 7.00 -14.83
CA ALA A 134 -3.69 7.17 -16.08
C ALA A 134 -2.68 7.52 -17.20
N ASN A 135 -2.86 6.96 -18.37
CA ASN A 135 -1.96 7.17 -19.53
C ASN A 135 -0.49 6.82 -19.21
N GLY A 136 -0.26 5.83 -18.36
CA GLY A 136 1.08 5.41 -17.95
C GLY A 136 1.73 6.25 -16.85
N ASP A 137 1.09 7.33 -16.38
CA ASP A 137 1.59 8.23 -15.35
C ASP A 137 0.76 8.18 -14.07
N VAL A 138 1.43 8.35 -12.92
CA VAL A 138 0.74 8.47 -11.64
C VAL A 138 0.05 9.82 -11.53
N VAL A 139 -1.21 9.79 -11.13
CA VAL A 139 -2.03 10.97 -10.85
C VAL A 139 -1.98 11.23 -9.35
N ALA A 140 -1.13 12.15 -8.92
CA ALA A 140 -0.98 12.48 -7.49
C ALA A 140 -2.19 13.24 -6.92
N GLY A 141 -2.88 14.03 -7.76
CA GLY A 141 -3.92 14.96 -7.31
C GLY A 141 -3.35 16.23 -6.66
N VAL A 142 -4.22 17.18 -6.38
CA VAL A 142 -3.82 18.50 -5.82
C VAL A 142 -3.21 18.39 -4.41
N HIS A 143 -3.62 17.38 -3.67
CA HIS A 143 -3.17 17.14 -2.28
C HIS A 143 -2.28 15.90 -2.14
N GLY A 144 -1.78 15.33 -3.25
CA GLY A 144 -1.02 14.07 -3.22
C GLY A 144 -1.83 12.85 -2.76
N ALA A 145 -3.17 12.93 -2.79
CA ALA A 145 -4.07 11.96 -2.17
C ALA A 145 -5.06 11.34 -3.16
N ALA A 146 -4.73 11.33 -4.47
CA ALA A 146 -5.60 10.70 -5.46
C ALA A 146 -5.78 9.21 -5.14
N ALA A 147 -7.01 8.72 -5.28
CA ALA A 147 -7.41 7.35 -4.96
C ALA A 147 -7.08 6.89 -3.51
N ASN A 148 -7.09 7.80 -2.54
CA ASN A 148 -6.97 7.44 -1.11
C ASN A 148 -8.24 6.72 -0.61
N TRP A 149 -8.51 5.55 -1.15
CA TRP A 149 -9.70 4.74 -0.92
C TRP A 149 -9.84 4.28 0.55
N ALA A 150 -8.72 4.14 1.25
CA ALA A 150 -8.65 3.60 2.60
C ALA A 150 -9.51 4.39 3.61
N HIS A 151 -9.66 5.69 3.38
CA HIS A 151 -10.42 6.58 4.26
C HIS A 151 -11.80 6.99 3.72
N LEU A 152 -12.29 6.30 2.69
CA LEU A 152 -13.71 6.33 2.35
C LEU A 152 -14.52 5.57 3.40
N GLN A 153 -15.79 5.94 3.56
CA GLN A 153 -16.75 5.17 4.37
C GLN A 153 -17.03 3.83 3.69
N LEU A 154 -17.26 2.79 4.48
CA LEU A 154 -17.65 1.48 3.95
C LEU A 154 -18.95 1.62 3.14
N PRO A 155 -18.97 1.28 1.83
CA PRO A 155 -20.15 1.41 1.00
C PRO A 155 -21.24 0.41 1.39
N ALA A 156 -22.51 0.82 1.31
CA ALA A 156 -23.68 -0.02 1.61
C ALA A 156 -23.53 -0.88 2.88
N PRO A 157 -23.25 -0.26 4.05
CA PRO A 157 -22.95 -1.01 5.25
C PRO A 157 -24.20 -1.78 5.73
N VAL A 158 -23.98 -2.99 6.21
CA VAL A 158 -25.03 -3.79 6.88
C VAL A 158 -25.18 -3.36 8.36
N PRO A 159 -26.27 -3.72 9.06
CA PRO A 159 -26.56 -3.17 10.38
C PRO A 159 -25.42 -3.21 11.40
N HIS A 160 -24.68 -4.30 11.47
CA HIS A 160 -23.56 -4.46 12.41
C HIS A 160 -22.28 -3.70 11.97
N GLU A 161 -22.24 -3.13 10.77
CA GLU A 161 -21.16 -2.28 10.27
C GLU A 161 -21.44 -0.79 10.47
N LEU A 162 -22.72 -0.42 10.76
CA LEU A 162 -23.14 0.97 10.92
C LEU A 162 -22.54 1.65 12.15
N GLU A 163 -22.23 0.91 13.21
CA GLU A 163 -21.58 1.46 14.40
C GLU A 163 -20.21 2.07 14.08
N GLY A 164 -19.61 1.62 12.97
CA GLY A 164 -18.29 2.06 12.54
C GLY A 164 -17.19 1.60 13.49
N ARG A 165 -15.95 1.80 13.04
CA ARG A 165 -14.74 1.52 13.84
C ARG A 165 -13.89 2.76 13.87
N PRO A 166 -13.31 3.15 15.02
CA PRO A 166 -12.42 4.30 15.06
C PRO A 166 -11.21 4.06 14.13
N CYS A 167 -10.91 5.06 13.32
CA CYS A 167 -9.76 5.08 12.45
C CYS A 167 -8.72 6.05 13.01
N TRP A 168 -7.43 5.73 12.84
CA TRP A 168 -6.34 6.61 13.25
C TRP A 168 -6.42 8.02 12.62
N CYS A 169 -7.10 8.17 11.47
CA CYS A 169 -7.34 9.47 10.84
C CYS A 169 -8.35 10.36 11.59
N GLY A 170 -8.89 9.91 12.72
CA GLY A 170 -9.86 10.63 13.53
C GLY A 170 -11.34 10.45 13.13
N ARG A 171 -11.62 9.66 12.07
CA ARG A 171 -12.98 9.33 11.62
C ARG A 171 -13.39 7.94 12.09
N ASN A 172 -14.66 7.61 11.93
CA ASN A 172 -15.19 6.26 12.17
C ASN A 172 -15.60 5.61 10.85
N GLY A 173 -15.49 4.28 10.76
CA GLY A 173 -16.03 3.49 9.65
C GLY A 173 -15.26 3.61 8.33
N CYS A 174 -13.99 4.05 8.37
CA CYS A 174 -13.13 4.05 7.19
C CYS A 174 -12.92 2.63 6.67
N LEU A 175 -12.84 2.46 5.36
CA LEU A 175 -12.57 1.17 4.71
C LEU A 175 -11.33 0.46 5.29
N GLU A 176 -10.30 1.21 5.65
CA GLU A 176 -9.10 0.67 6.30
C GLU A 176 -9.42 -0.14 7.56
N THR A 177 -10.37 0.31 8.38
CA THR A 177 -10.72 -0.39 9.62
C THR A 177 -11.40 -1.75 9.39
N PHE A 178 -11.78 -2.04 8.16
CA PHE A 178 -12.41 -3.29 7.73
C PHE A 178 -11.54 -4.12 6.78
N LEU A 179 -10.72 -3.44 5.96
CA LEU A 179 -9.96 -4.07 4.87
C LEU A 179 -8.44 -4.10 5.11
N SER A 180 -7.94 -3.57 6.23
CA SER A 180 -6.56 -3.83 6.65
C SER A 180 -6.41 -5.25 7.22
N THR A 181 -5.16 -5.72 7.37
CA THR A 181 -4.89 -6.97 8.09
C THR A 181 -5.41 -6.88 9.52
N SER A 182 -5.24 -5.74 10.19
CA SER A 182 -5.76 -5.51 11.54
C SER A 182 -7.30 -5.55 11.58
N GLY A 183 -7.97 -5.05 10.52
CA GLY A 183 -9.43 -5.14 10.41
C GLY A 183 -9.93 -6.58 10.32
N LEU A 184 -9.25 -7.42 9.55
CA LEU A 184 -9.52 -8.85 9.45
C LEU A 184 -9.28 -9.57 10.79
N GLU A 185 -8.18 -9.28 11.47
CA GLU A 185 -7.82 -9.81 12.79
C GLU A 185 -8.86 -9.46 13.85
N MET A 186 -9.34 -8.21 13.84
CA MET A 186 -10.44 -7.76 14.74
C MET A 186 -11.75 -8.50 14.46
N ASP A 187 -12.10 -8.77 13.20
CA ASP A 187 -13.30 -9.54 12.87
C ASP A 187 -13.21 -10.97 13.39
N TYR A 188 -12.05 -11.60 13.24
CA TYR A 188 -11.83 -12.95 13.73
C TYR A 188 -11.89 -13.01 15.28
N GLU A 189 -11.19 -12.08 15.95
CA GLU A 189 -11.19 -11.98 17.41
C GLU A 189 -12.61 -11.75 17.96
N ARG A 190 -13.41 -10.91 17.29
CA ARG A 190 -14.80 -10.63 17.68
C ARG A 190 -15.69 -11.88 17.67
N VAL A 191 -15.47 -12.78 16.71
CA VAL A 191 -16.29 -14.01 16.56
C VAL A 191 -15.78 -15.14 17.45
N THR A 192 -14.46 -15.26 17.62
CA THR A 192 -13.84 -16.41 18.29
C THR A 192 -13.41 -16.12 19.72
N GLY A 193 -13.19 -14.84 20.07
CA GLY A 193 -12.48 -14.45 21.31
C GLY A 193 -10.97 -14.71 21.27
N VAL A 194 -10.42 -15.17 20.13
CA VAL A 194 -9.00 -15.55 19.97
C VAL A 194 -8.29 -14.58 19.04
N LYS A 195 -7.15 -14.05 19.47
CA LYS A 195 -6.26 -13.26 18.63
C LYS A 195 -5.51 -14.15 17.65
N SER A 196 -5.63 -13.86 16.36
CA SER A 196 -4.92 -14.55 15.30
C SER A 196 -4.48 -13.57 14.24
N SER A 197 -3.29 -13.75 13.68
CA SER A 197 -2.81 -12.90 12.59
C SER A 197 -3.57 -13.18 11.29
N ALA A 198 -3.60 -12.20 10.39
CA ALA A 198 -4.24 -12.36 9.08
C ALA A 198 -3.72 -13.57 8.30
N SER A 199 -2.42 -13.89 8.42
CA SER A 199 -1.82 -15.09 7.83
C SER A 199 -2.31 -16.39 8.46
N GLN A 200 -2.48 -16.41 9.79
CA GLN A 200 -3.04 -17.59 10.49
C GLN A 200 -4.52 -17.80 10.11
N ILE A 201 -5.29 -16.73 9.98
CA ILE A 201 -6.69 -16.79 9.55
C ILE A 201 -6.78 -17.32 8.12
N ALA A 202 -5.91 -16.86 7.22
CA ALA A 202 -5.83 -17.36 5.85
C ALA A 202 -5.50 -18.85 5.82
N ALA A 203 -4.49 -19.29 6.57
CA ALA A 203 -4.10 -20.70 6.69
C ALA A 203 -5.23 -21.57 7.28
N ALA A 204 -5.95 -21.09 8.31
CA ALA A 204 -7.10 -21.78 8.87
C ALA A 204 -8.23 -21.94 7.84
N THR A 205 -8.47 -20.92 7.00
CA THR A 205 -9.43 -20.98 5.90
C THR A 205 -9.05 -22.08 4.88
N GLU A 206 -7.78 -22.16 4.52
CA GLU A 206 -7.28 -23.24 3.62
C GLU A 206 -7.38 -24.62 4.26
N ALA A 207 -7.29 -24.70 5.57
CA ALA A 207 -7.52 -25.91 6.36
C ALA A 207 -9.02 -26.22 6.59
N SER A 208 -9.93 -25.49 5.93
CA SER A 208 -11.38 -25.68 6.02
C SER A 208 -12.01 -25.34 7.37
N ASP A 209 -11.41 -24.43 8.13
CA ASP A 209 -12.03 -23.88 9.35
C ASP A 209 -13.23 -23.01 8.95
N ILE A 210 -14.41 -23.37 9.46
CA ILE A 210 -15.69 -22.74 9.09
C ILE A 210 -15.77 -21.28 9.55
N ILE A 211 -15.18 -20.96 10.70
CA ILE A 211 -15.23 -19.61 11.25
C ILE A 211 -14.26 -18.71 10.45
N ALA A 212 -13.05 -19.17 10.20
CA ALA A 212 -12.10 -18.45 9.36
C ALA A 212 -12.67 -18.22 7.94
N GLU A 213 -13.29 -19.25 7.34
CA GLU A 213 -13.99 -19.13 6.04
C GLU A 213 -15.06 -18.03 6.09
N SER A 214 -15.90 -17.99 7.13
CA SER A 214 -16.95 -16.97 7.28
C SER A 214 -16.36 -15.57 7.36
N VAL A 215 -15.30 -15.37 8.13
CA VAL A 215 -14.62 -14.06 8.27
C VAL A 215 -14.00 -13.62 6.94
N ILE A 216 -13.35 -14.53 6.22
CA ILE A 216 -12.80 -14.25 4.89
C ILE A 216 -13.92 -13.91 3.89
N GLN A 217 -15.08 -14.55 3.94
CA GLN A 217 -16.21 -14.20 3.07
C GLN A 217 -16.75 -12.79 3.34
N VAL A 218 -16.77 -12.36 4.58
CA VAL A 218 -17.14 -10.97 4.95
C VAL A 218 -16.09 -9.98 4.40
N PHE A 219 -14.81 -10.31 4.51
CA PHE A 219 -13.73 -9.49 3.92
C PHE A 219 -13.87 -9.39 2.40
N GLU A 220 -14.13 -10.51 1.70
CA GLU A 220 -14.41 -10.55 0.25
C GLU A 220 -15.58 -9.65 -0.13
N ASP A 221 -16.66 -9.65 0.65
CA ASP A 221 -17.83 -8.83 0.38
C ASP A 221 -17.51 -7.34 0.49
N ARG A 222 -16.85 -6.94 1.57
CA ARG A 222 -16.41 -5.55 1.78
C ARG A 222 -15.45 -5.08 0.70
N LEU A 223 -14.49 -5.92 0.30
CA LEU A 223 -13.58 -5.63 -0.81
C LEU A 223 -14.34 -5.49 -2.13
N GLY A 224 -15.37 -6.31 -2.34
CA GLY A 224 -16.27 -6.22 -3.50
C GLY A 224 -16.97 -4.87 -3.56
N ARG A 225 -17.54 -4.39 -2.44
CA ARG A 225 -18.20 -3.08 -2.35
C ARG A 225 -17.21 -1.92 -2.54
N ALA A 226 -16.02 -2.01 -1.93
CA ALA A 226 -14.97 -1.01 -2.07
C ALA A 226 -14.49 -0.88 -3.53
N THR A 227 -14.17 -2.02 -4.18
CA THR A 227 -13.70 -2.03 -5.56
C THR A 227 -14.80 -1.61 -6.54
N ALA A 228 -16.08 -1.97 -6.29
CA ALA A 228 -17.20 -1.49 -7.09
C ALA A 228 -17.34 0.04 -7.02
N THR A 229 -17.05 0.67 -5.88
CA THR A 229 -17.01 2.13 -5.77
C THR A 229 -15.92 2.72 -6.65
N MET A 230 -14.74 2.10 -6.69
CA MET A 230 -13.66 2.54 -7.59
C MET A 230 -14.06 2.39 -9.07
N ILE A 231 -14.72 1.30 -9.43
CA ILE A 231 -15.24 1.10 -10.79
C ILE A 231 -16.24 2.21 -11.15
N THR A 232 -17.18 2.50 -10.25
CA THR A 232 -18.20 3.52 -10.50
C THR A 232 -17.64 4.93 -10.67
N LEU A 233 -16.56 5.28 -9.94
CA LEU A 233 -16.00 6.63 -9.93
C LEU A 233 -14.90 6.85 -10.97
N ILE A 234 -14.11 5.83 -11.28
CA ILE A 234 -12.88 5.96 -12.06
C ILE A 234 -12.96 5.19 -13.37
N ASP A 235 -13.82 4.16 -13.44
CA ASP A 235 -13.92 3.21 -14.57
C ASP A 235 -12.53 2.66 -14.98
N PRO A 236 -11.79 2.02 -14.05
CA PRO A 236 -10.43 1.59 -14.31
C PRO A 236 -10.41 0.32 -15.15
N GLY A 237 -9.46 0.22 -16.07
CA GLY A 237 -9.16 -1.05 -16.77
C GLY A 237 -8.56 -2.10 -15.85
N THR A 238 -7.86 -1.67 -14.77
CA THR A 238 -7.23 -2.58 -13.81
C THR A 238 -7.29 -2.03 -12.39
N ILE A 239 -7.65 -2.88 -11.44
CA ILE A 239 -7.44 -2.66 -10.00
C ILE A 239 -6.36 -3.63 -9.54
N VAL A 240 -5.31 -3.10 -8.91
CA VAL A 240 -4.16 -3.89 -8.42
C VAL A 240 -4.24 -3.99 -6.91
N LEU A 241 -4.33 -5.20 -6.39
CA LEU A 241 -4.18 -5.48 -4.96
C LEU A 241 -2.70 -5.74 -4.66
N GLY A 242 -2.15 -5.07 -3.67
CA GLY A 242 -0.78 -5.30 -3.19
C GLY A 242 -0.74 -5.49 -1.68
N GLY A 243 0.46 -5.75 -1.15
CA GLY A 243 0.69 -5.91 0.28
C GLY A 243 0.33 -7.29 0.81
N HIS A 244 -0.24 -7.31 2.00
CA HIS A 244 -0.62 -8.53 2.71
C HIS A 244 -2.10 -8.91 2.50
N THR A 245 -2.58 -8.77 1.27
CA THR A 245 -3.95 -9.19 0.89
C THR A 245 -4.15 -10.66 1.26
N PRO A 246 -5.15 -11.00 2.08
CA PRO A 246 -5.39 -12.39 2.45
C PRO A 246 -5.88 -13.18 1.23
N LEU A 247 -5.35 -14.40 1.03
CA LEU A 247 -5.74 -15.31 -0.06
C LEU A 247 -5.89 -14.57 -1.42
N PRO A 248 -4.83 -13.96 -1.96
CA PRO A 248 -4.94 -13.01 -3.06
C PRO A 248 -5.54 -13.60 -4.33
N ASP A 249 -5.20 -14.84 -4.68
CA ASP A 249 -5.76 -15.51 -5.85
C ASP A 249 -7.27 -15.71 -5.71
N ARG A 250 -7.70 -16.06 -4.51
CA ARG A 250 -9.12 -16.18 -4.17
C ARG A 250 -9.84 -14.84 -4.26
N MET A 251 -9.22 -13.74 -3.74
CA MET A 251 -9.76 -12.40 -3.88
C MET A 251 -9.93 -12.01 -5.35
N CYS A 252 -8.91 -12.21 -6.16
CA CYS A 252 -8.96 -11.92 -7.60
C CYS A 252 -10.02 -12.75 -8.34
N ALA A 253 -10.28 -14.00 -7.91
CA ALA A 253 -11.27 -14.86 -8.53
C ALA A 253 -12.72 -14.59 -8.09
N ARG A 254 -12.93 -14.23 -6.81
CA ARG A 254 -14.28 -14.14 -6.22
C ARG A 254 -14.84 -12.73 -6.14
N VAL A 255 -14.01 -11.74 -5.85
CA VAL A 255 -14.47 -10.34 -5.69
C VAL A 255 -15.14 -9.80 -6.94
N PRO A 256 -14.64 -10.02 -8.17
CA PRO A 256 -15.31 -9.54 -9.38
C PRO A 256 -16.73 -10.09 -9.58
N ARG A 257 -17.03 -11.26 -9.02
CA ARG A 257 -18.38 -11.86 -9.11
C ARG A 257 -19.41 -11.10 -8.28
N LYS A 258 -18.98 -10.23 -7.37
CA LYS A 258 -19.87 -9.41 -6.54
C LYS A 258 -20.24 -8.09 -7.21
N TRP A 259 -19.43 -7.61 -8.16
CA TRP A 259 -19.60 -6.29 -8.81
C TRP A 259 -20.97 -6.09 -9.48
N PRO A 260 -21.60 -7.09 -10.16
CA PRO A 260 -22.91 -6.88 -10.76
C PRO A 260 -24.01 -6.41 -9.80
N GLY A 261 -23.85 -6.63 -8.49
CA GLY A 261 -24.77 -6.13 -7.47
C GLY A 261 -24.56 -4.66 -7.09
N TYR A 262 -23.46 -4.04 -7.53
CA TYR A 262 -23.04 -2.71 -7.05
C TYR A 262 -22.69 -1.72 -8.16
N VAL A 263 -22.39 -2.17 -9.38
CA VAL A 263 -22.06 -1.32 -10.52
C VAL A 263 -23.23 -1.25 -11.51
N GLN A 264 -23.37 -0.12 -12.20
CA GLN A 264 -24.47 0.10 -13.15
C GLN A 264 -24.24 -0.48 -14.55
N VAL A 265 -23.03 -0.96 -14.82
CA VAL A 265 -22.68 -1.55 -16.11
C VAL A 265 -22.99 -3.05 -16.09
N ASP A 266 -23.61 -3.58 -17.16
CA ASP A 266 -23.99 -4.99 -17.25
C ASP A 266 -22.81 -5.95 -17.12
N ARG A 267 -21.64 -5.51 -17.62
CA ARG A 267 -20.37 -6.23 -17.48
C ARG A 267 -19.23 -5.24 -17.27
N SER A 268 -18.58 -5.31 -16.12
CA SER A 268 -17.33 -4.62 -15.93
C SER A 268 -16.19 -5.40 -16.58
N ASN A 269 -15.45 -4.74 -17.48
CA ASN A 269 -14.21 -5.29 -18.06
C ASN A 269 -12.99 -5.00 -17.17
N THR A 270 -13.19 -4.40 -16.00
CA THR A 270 -12.12 -4.15 -15.04
C THR A 270 -11.49 -5.46 -14.59
N ARG A 271 -10.17 -5.53 -14.64
CA ARG A 271 -9.41 -6.67 -14.11
C ARG A 271 -9.01 -6.41 -12.67
N LEU A 272 -9.25 -7.38 -11.80
CA LEU A 272 -8.68 -7.39 -10.44
C LEU A 272 -7.46 -8.30 -10.45
N VAL A 273 -6.29 -7.77 -10.17
CA VAL A 273 -5.02 -8.50 -10.19
C VAL A 273 -4.27 -8.33 -8.88
N HIS A 274 -3.46 -9.31 -8.52
CA HIS A 274 -2.57 -9.23 -7.36
C HIS A 274 -1.15 -8.89 -7.79
N CYS A 275 -0.48 -8.04 -7.00
CA CYS A 275 0.95 -7.76 -7.09
C CYS A 275 1.70 -8.56 -6.02
N ASP A 276 2.36 -9.62 -6.42
CA ASP A 276 3.17 -10.49 -5.57
C ASP A 276 4.55 -9.91 -5.20
N ALA A 277 4.93 -8.78 -5.84
CA ALA A 277 6.25 -8.20 -5.67
C ALA A 277 6.49 -7.53 -4.29
N GLY A 278 5.45 -7.37 -3.47
CA GLY A 278 5.56 -6.82 -2.11
C GLY A 278 6.36 -5.50 -2.05
N HIS A 279 7.27 -5.38 -1.10
CA HIS A 279 8.15 -4.21 -0.96
C HIS A 279 9.07 -4.01 -2.16
N ASP A 280 9.47 -5.05 -2.87
CA ASP A 280 10.30 -4.93 -4.07
C ASP A 280 9.56 -4.17 -5.18
N GLY A 281 8.27 -4.43 -5.35
CA GLY A 281 7.41 -3.67 -6.26
C GLY A 281 7.29 -2.20 -5.86
N LEU A 282 7.12 -1.92 -4.56
CA LEU A 282 7.08 -0.55 -4.04
C LEU A 282 8.41 0.18 -4.26
N MET A 283 9.54 -0.44 -3.96
CA MET A 283 10.87 0.14 -4.17
C MET A 283 11.12 0.46 -5.65
N ARG A 284 10.76 -0.44 -6.56
CA ARG A 284 10.85 -0.20 -8.01
C ARG A 284 9.95 0.96 -8.45
N GLY A 285 8.73 1.01 -7.95
CA GLY A 285 7.80 2.10 -8.20
C GLY A 285 8.32 3.46 -7.70
N ALA A 286 8.88 3.51 -6.49
CA ALA A 286 9.48 4.71 -5.94
C ALA A 286 10.65 5.22 -6.78
N VAL A 287 11.52 4.32 -7.28
CA VAL A 287 12.62 4.67 -8.18
C VAL A 287 12.09 5.21 -9.51
N LEU A 288 11.05 4.61 -10.09
CA LEU A 288 10.42 5.13 -11.31
C LEU A 288 9.89 6.56 -11.12
N LEU A 289 9.23 6.83 -9.98
CA LEU A 289 8.75 8.18 -9.64
C LEU A 289 9.91 9.18 -9.46
N ALA A 290 10.97 8.78 -8.77
CA ALA A 290 12.16 9.61 -8.59
C ALA A 290 12.86 9.94 -9.92
N GLN A 291 13.01 8.96 -10.81
CA GLN A 291 13.61 9.14 -12.13
C GLN A 291 12.79 10.10 -13.02
N ARG A 292 11.44 10.03 -12.95
CA ARG A 292 10.57 10.96 -13.68
C ARG A 292 10.73 12.39 -13.17
N ARG A 293 10.75 12.61 -11.85
CA ARG A 293 10.98 13.94 -11.26
C ARG A 293 12.32 14.54 -11.69
N ARG A 294 13.40 13.74 -11.75
CA ARG A 294 14.73 14.21 -12.17
C ARG A 294 14.80 14.59 -13.66
N ARG A 295 13.93 14.05 -14.50
CA ARG A 295 13.85 14.43 -15.93
C ARG A 295 13.09 15.72 -16.17
N CYS A 296 12.29 16.17 -15.22
CA CYS A 296 11.49 17.40 -15.32
C CYS A 296 12.18 18.63 -14.72
N ILE A 297 13.35 18.46 -14.11
CA ILE A 297 14.24 19.52 -13.60
C ILE A 297 15.36 19.76 -14.62
#